data_9237a8499b23c0f300b290aaaf316377
#
_entry.id   9237a8499b23c0f300b290aaaf316377
#
_cell.length_a   1.000
_cell.length_b   1.000
_cell.length_c   1.000
_cell.angle_alpha   90.00
_cell.angle_beta   90.00
_cell.angle_gamma   90.00
#
_symmetry.space_group_name_H-M   'P 1'
#
loop_
_entity.id
_entity.type
_entity.pdbx_description
1 polymer ?
#
loop_
_entity_poly.entity_id
_entity_poly.type
_entity_poly.pdbx_seq_one_letter_code
_entity_poly.pdbx_strand_id
1 'polypeptide(L)'
;GAMPPMIKPHSIDDVPILALTLHGGGYGSDELRAMATHLADELATIPDLARIDLIGGEPTQLRVTLDPARLAGSGVTPGEVMQALRAANVRLPAGEFASANEVFLVTVGAPIRSAGDAGDVVVANRGAPVYLRNVATVVEAPAEATDYVTHAARGEDGAQAVTIAVAKRPGVNATDIAHAALARVDEARSRLLPADVLVDVTRNYGETASEKANELILHLLIATLSVTVLIGLFLGWREALVVLVAVPVTLAL
;
A
#
# COMPACT_ATOMS: atom_id res chain seq x y z
N GLY A 1 28.49 3.69 -19.96
CA GLY A 1 27.79 4.93 -20.15
C GLY A 1 26.80 5.15 -19.02
N ALA A 2 26.64 6.40 -18.56
CA ALA A 2 25.61 6.72 -17.56
C ALA A 2 24.22 6.52 -18.16
N MET A 3 23.28 6.02 -17.36
CA MET A 3 21.88 5.98 -17.76
C MET A 3 21.32 7.41 -17.84
N PRO A 4 20.38 7.68 -18.76
CA PRO A 4 19.72 8.99 -18.80
C PRO A 4 19.05 9.31 -17.45
N PRO A 5 19.07 10.57 -17.01
CA PRO A 5 18.44 10.95 -15.74
C PRO A 5 16.95 10.71 -15.80
N MET A 6 16.41 10.06 -14.76
CA MET A 6 14.98 9.88 -14.58
C MET A 6 14.41 11.10 -13.82
N ILE A 7 13.59 11.88 -14.51
CA ILE A 7 12.87 13.00 -13.88
C ILE A 7 11.50 12.47 -13.44
N LYS A 8 11.28 12.38 -12.13
CA LYS A 8 9.98 12.04 -11.56
C LYS A 8 9.40 13.30 -10.89
N PRO A 9 8.47 14.01 -11.54
CA PRO A 9 7.79 15.13 -10.89
C PRO A 9 6.97 14.61 -9.72
N HIS A 10 7.09 15.23 -8.56
CA HIS A 10 6.23 14.96 -7.41
C HIS A 10 5.13 16.01 -7.35
N SER A 11 3.89 15.55 -7.31
CA SER A 11 2.70 16.36 -7.04
C SER A 11 2.37 16.34 -5.55
N ILE A 12 1.64 17.32 -5.07
CA ILE A 12 1.08 17.31 -3.72
C ILE A 12 0.11 16.13 -3.51
N ASP A 13 -0.48 15.63 -4.57
CA ASP A 13 -1.36 14.45 -4.54
C ASP A 13 -0.60 13.12 -4.40
N ASP A 14 0.72 13.11 -4.61
CA ASP A 14 1.57 11.94 -4.40
C ASP A 14 1.90 11.69 -2.92
N VAL A 15 1.59 12.65 -2.04
CA VAL A 15 1.84 12.55 -0.60
C VAL A 15 0.81 11.64 0.05
N PRO A 16 1.22 10.64 0.84
CA PRO A 16 0.29 9.82 1.59
C PRO A 16 -0.55 10.67 2.56
N ILE A 17 -1.87 10.49 2.50
CA ILE A 17 -2.83 11.23 3.34
C ILE A 17 -3.04 10.55 4.70
N LEU A 18 -2.82 9.24 4.76
CA LEU A 18 -2.98 8.42 5.96
C LEU A 18 -1.78 7.49 6.09
N ALA A 19 -1.27 7.35 7.30
CA ALA A 19 -0.28 6.35 7.65
C ALA A 19 -0.76 5.56 8.88
N LEU A 20 -0.82 4.25 8.71
CA LEU A 20 -1.25 3.27 9.71
C LEU A 20 -0.05 2.41 10.07
N THR A 21 0.32 2.37 11.33
CA THR A 21 1.49 1.61 11.80
C THR A 21 1.03 0.43 12.63
N LEU A 22 1.36 -0.78 12.14
CA LEU A 22 1.13 -2.04 12.84
C LEU A 22 2.32 -2.37 13.71
N HIS A 23 2.07 -2.71 14.96
CA HIS A 23 3.09 -3.09 15.93
C HIS A 23 2.51 -3.96 17.05
N GLY A 24 3.37 -4.53 17.90
CA GLY A 24 2.94 -5.29 19.08
C GLY A 24 3.02 -6.81 18.92
N GLY A 25 2.53 -7.53 19.91
CA GLY A 25 2.43 -9.00 19.92
C GLY A 25 3.73 -9.78 19.93
N GLY A 26 4.89 -9.13 19.91
CA GLY A 26 6.20 -9.82 19.81
C GLY A 26 6.47 -10.46 18.45
N TYR A 27 5.69 -10.11 17.41
CA TYR A 27 5.88 -10.58 16.04
C TYR A 27 7.11 -9.98 15.39
N GLY A 28 7.74 -10.75 14.50
CA GLY A 28 8.82 -10.28 13.64
C GLY A 28 8.32 -9.29 12.58
N SER A 29 9.26 -8.55 12.01
CA SER A 29 8.95 -7.57 10.95
C SER A 29 8.33 -8.19 9.70
N ASP A 30 8.71 -9.43 9.36
CA ASP A 30 8.16 -10.21 8.26
C ASP A 30 6.71 -10.67 8.52
N GLU A 31 6.41 -11.11 9.75
CA GLU A 31 5.05 -11.47 10.17
C GLU A 31 4.12 -10.26 10.17
N LEU A 32 4.57 -9.13 10.74
CA LEU A 32 3.84 -7.87 10.71
C LEU A 32 3.59 -7.40 9.26
N ARG A 33 4.57 -7.57 8.37
CA ARG A 33 4.41 -7.22 6.96
C ARG A 33 3.39 -8.12 6.25
N ALA A 34 3.34 -9.40 6.56
CA ALA A 34 2.32 -10.30 6.02
C ALA A 34 0.92 -9.84 6.43
N MET A 35 0.72 -9.51 7.71
CA MET A 35 -0.54 -8.97 8.23
C MET A 35 -0.88 -7.62 7.58
N ALA A 36 0.09 -6.71 7.46
CA ALA A 36 -0.07 -5.42 6.79
C ALA A 36 -0.45 -5.58 5.32
N THR A 37 0.07 -6.60 4.63
CA THR A 37 -0.28 -6.89 3.24
C THR A 37 -1.76 -7.26 3.12
N HIS A 38 -2.26 -8.15 3.98
CA HIS A 38 -3.69 -8.50 3.97
C HIS A 38 -4.60 -7.30 4.26
N LEU A 39 -4.19 -6.43 5.19
CA LEU A 39 -4.92 -5.20 5.48
C LEU A 39 -4.85 -4.21 4.30
N ALA A 40 -3.71 -4.11 3.63
CA ALA A 40 -3.55 -3.30 2.43
C ALA A 40 -4.42 -3.78 1.27
N ASP A 41 -4.59 -5.10 1.10
CA ASP A 41 -5.48 -5.69 0.09
C ASP A 41 -6.95 -5.29 0.35
N GLU A 42 -7.39 -5.29 1.61
CA GLU A 42 -8.72 -4.79 1.98
C GLU A 42 -8.88 -3.29 1.69
N LEU A 43 -7.87 -2.50 2.03
CA LEU A 43 -7.88 -1.06 1.74
C LEU A 43 -7.89 -0.78 0.23
N ALA A 44 -7.24 -1.61 -0.58
CA ALA A 44 -7.22 -1.47 -2.04
C ALA A 44 -8.61 -1.58 -2.70
N THR A 45 -9.62 -2.09 -1.98
CA THR A 45 -11.01 -2.13 -2.45
C THR A 45 -11.72 -0.78 -2.39
N ILE A 46 -11.16 0.21 -1.70
CA ILE A 46 -11.74 1.54 -1.54
C ILE A 46 -11.59 2.31 -2.87
N PRO A 47 -12.69 2.83 -3.45
CA PRO A 47 -12.62 3.62 -4.66
C PRO A 47 -11.83 4.91 -4.42
N ASP A 48 -11.20 5.43 -5.49
CA ASP A 48 -10.42 6.68 -5.49
C ASP A 48 -9.13 6.67 -4.65
N LEU A 49 -8.75 5.52 -4.13
CA LEU A 49 -7.43 5.29 -3.60
C LEU A 49 -6.44 5.13 -4.77
N ALA A 50 -5.32 5.86 -4.72
CA ALA A 50 -4.35 5.84 -5.82
C ALA A 50 -3.25 4.82 -5.59
N ARG A 51 -2.72 4.76 -4.37
CA ARG A 51 -1.57 3.92 -4.03
C ARG A 51 -1.57 3.57 -2.55
N ILE A 52 -1.11 2.36 -2.28
CA ILE A 52 -0.80 1.89 -0.94
C ILE A 52 0.65 1.42 -0.95
N ASP A 53 1.47 1.98 -0.08
CA ASP A 53 2.87 1.59 0.09
C ASP A 53 3.04 0.94 1.47
N LEU A 54 3.74 -0.19 1.50
CA LEU A 54 4.15 -0.85 2.74
C LEU A 54 5.60 -0.47 3.03
N ILE A 55 5.84 0.15 4.17
CA ILE A 55 7.15 0.62 4.62
C ILE A 55 7.56 -0.20 5.84
N GLY A 56 8.78 -0.74 5.80
CA GLY A 56 9.27 -1.66 6.82
C GLY A 56 8.82 -3.11 6.62
N GLY A 57 9.42 -4.00 7.40
CA GLY A 57 9.26 -5.44 7.28
C GLY A 57 9.83 -6.01 5.99
N GLU A 58 10.11 -7.28 5.99
CA GLU A 58 10.69 -7.98 4.85
C GLU A 58 9.62 -8.81 4.15
N PRO A 59 9.43 -8.66 2.82
CA PRO A 59 8.54 -9.52 2.08
C PRO A 59 9.10 -10.94 2.02
N THR A 60 8.25 -11.93 2.14
CA THR A 60 8.63 -13.32 1.93
C THR A 60 9.06 -13.54 0.49
N GLN A 61 10.20 -14.17 0.29
CA GLN A 61 10.76 -14.51 -1.02
C GLN A 61 11.17 -15.98 -1.10
N LEU A 62 11.19 -16.52 -2.30
CA LEU A 62 11.83 -17.81 -2.58
C LEU A 62 13.31 -17.57 -2.86
N ARG A 63 14.16 -17.98 -1.92
CA ARG A 63 15.61 -17.88 -2.08
C ARG A 63 16.12 -19.15 -2.71
N VAL A 64 16.73 -19.03 -3.90
CA VAL A 64 17.34 -20.12 -4.64
C VAL A 64 18.85 -20.01 -4.50
N THR A 65 19.46 -20.93 -3.76
CA THR A 65 20.93 -21.01 -3.59
C THR A 65 21.47 -22.14 -4.47
N LEU A 66 22.21 -21.78 -5.49
CA LEU A 66 22.81 -22.72 -6.42
C LEU A 66 23.99 -23.45 -5.79
N ASP A 67 24.10 -24.75 -6.02
CA ASP A 67 25.25 -25.57 -5.61
C ASP A 67 26.20 -25.78 -6.80
N PRO A 68 27.41 -25.19 -6.77
CA PRO A 68 28.34 -25.27 -7.89
C PRO A 68 28.75 -26.70 -8.24
N ALA A 69 28.89 -27.58 -7.23
CA ALA A 69 29.31 -28.96 -7.45
C ALA A 69 28.19 -29.76 -8.15
N ARG A 70 26.94 -29.58 -7.72
CA ARG A 70 25.76 -30.23 -8.33
C ARG A 70 25.51 -29.71 -9.73
N LEU A 71 25.69 -28.40 -9.96
CA LEU A 71 25.60 -27.79 -11.31
C LEU A 71 26.61 -28.42 -12.26
N ALA A 72 27.89 -28.48 -11.85
CA ALA A 72 28.96 -29.09 -12.66
C ALA A 72 28.70 -30.57 -12.92
N GLY A 73 28.28 -31.33 -11.90
CA GLY A 73 27.94 -32.75 -12.03
C GLY A 73 26.77 -33.03 -12.99
N SER A 74 25.81 -32.09 -13.08
CA SER A 74 24.64 -32.20 -13.96
C SER A 74 24.85 -31.54 -15.32
N GLY A 75 25.97 -30.88 -15.57
CA GLY A 75 26.28 -30.15 -16.81
C GLY A 75 25.32 -28.97 -17.01
N VAL A 76 24.79 -28.36 -15.96
CA VAL A 76 23.85 -27.25 -15.99
C VAL A 76 24.56 -25.96 -15.62
N THR A 77 24.29 -24.90 -16.33
CA THR A 77 24.86 -23.57 -16.06
C THR A 77 23.88 -22.71 -15.23
N PRO A 78 24.38 -21.73 -14.47
CA PRO A 78 23.50 -20.77 -13.77
C PRO A 78 22.56 -20.01 -14.72
N GLY A 79 23.00 -19.75 -15.94
CA GLY A 79 22.19 -19.09 -16.97
C GLY A 79 20.97 -19.92 -17.40
N GLU A 80 21.14 -21.24 -17.57
CA GLU A 80 20.05 -22.17 -17.87
C GLU A 80 19.03 -22.21 -16.71
N VAL A 81 19.49 -22.22 -15.46
CA VAL A 81 18.59 -22.16 -14.29
C VAL A 81 17.78 -20.90 -14.31
N MET A 82 18.42 -19.73 -14.52
CA MET A 82 17.73 -18.44 -14.56
C MET A 82 16.70 -18.37 -15.68
N GLN A 83 17.04 -18.90 -16.87
CA GLN A 83 16.13 -18.94 -18.01
C GLN A 83 14.93 -19.86 -17.74
N ALA A 84 15.17 -21.03 -17.16
CA ALA A 84 14.12 -21.98 -16.82
C ALA A 84 13.14 -21.41 -15.77
N LEU A 85 13.64 -20.77 -14.71
CA LEU A 85 12.80 -20.12 -13.70
C LEU A 85 11.96 -18.98 -14.30
N ARG A 86 12.54 -18.15 -15.18
CA ARG A 86 11.79 -17.11 -15.87
C ARG A 86 10.69 -17.69 -16.76
N ALA A 87 10.99 -18.77 -17.47
CA ALA A 87 10.02 -19.43 -18.35
C ALA A 87 8.91 -20.14 -17.57
N ALA A 88 9.23 -20.72 -16.41
CA ALA A 88 8.27 -21.41 -15.57
C ALA A 88 7.31 -20.44 -14.83
N ASN A 89 7.76 -19.22 -14.53
CA ASN A 89 6.96 -18.22 -13.77
C ASN A 89 6.21 -17.25 -14.70
N VAL A 90 5.61 -17.76 -15.77
CA VAL A 90 4.87 -16.94 -16.73
C VAL A 90 3.44 -17.47 -16.87
N ARG A 91 2.48 -16.55 -16.92
CA ARG A 91 1.10 -16.81 -17.37
C ARG A 91 0.93 -16.31 -18.79
N LEU A 92 0.56 -17.19 -19.68
CA LEU A 92 0.28 -16.84 -21.09
C LEU A 92 -1.22 -17.02 -21.34
N PRO A 93 -1.91 -15.99 -21.88
CA PRO A 93 -3.26 -16.18 -22.40
C PRO A 93 -3.18 -17.14 -23.60
N ALA A 94 -3.87 -18.26 -23.52
CA ALA A 94 -3.87 -19.29 -24.55
C ALA A 94 -5.07 -19.19 -25.50
N GLY A 95 -5.95 -18.22 -25.29
CA GLY A 95 -7.15 -17.98 -26.06
C GLY A 95 -8.42 -17.94 -25.20
N GLU A 96 -9.55 -17.96 -25.87
CA GLU A 96 -10.86 -17.97 -25.24
C GLU A 96 -11.77 -18.99 -25.93
N PHE A 97 -12.73 -19.54 -25.20
CA PHE A 97 -13.80 -20.32 -25.79
C PHE A 97 -15.15 -19.92 -25.19
N ALA A 98 -16.19 -19.93 -26.01
CA ALA A 98 -17.55 -19.65 -25.59
C ALA A 98 -18.29 -20.97 -25.29
N SER A 99 -18.93 -21.04 -24.13
CA SER A 99 -19.80 -22.16 -23.73
C SER A 99 -20.96 -21.63 -22.88
N ALA A 100 -22.17 -22.11 -23.14
CA ALA A 100 -23.39 -21.74 -22.40
C ALA A 100 -23.60 -20.19 -22.29
N ASN A 101 -23.33 -19.46 -23.36
CA ASN A 101 -23.39 -17.98 -23.45
C ASN A 101 -22.44 -17.22 -22.49
N GLU A 102 -21.39 -17.91 -22.04
CA GLU A 102 -20.28 -17.32 -21.27
C GLU A 102 -18.96 -17.48 -22.04
N VAL A 103 -18.06 -16.53 -21.89
CA VAL A 103 -16.73 -16.57 -22.49
C VAL A 103 -15.72 -16.93 -21.40
N PHE A 104 -15.01 -18.04 -21.62
CA PHE A 104 -13.96 -18.54 -20.74
C PHE A 104 -12.59 -18.17 -21.30
N LEU A 105 -11.83 -17.41 -20.51
CA LEU A 105 -10.44 -17.11 -20.84
C LEU A 105 -9.55 -18.29 -20.42
N VAL A 106 -8.81 -18.85 -21.36
CA VAL A 106 -7.85 -19.93 -21.10
C VAL A 106 -6.48 -19.34 -20.87
N THR A 107 -5.90 -19.60 -19.70
CA THR A 107 -4.51 -19.23 -19.39
C THR A 107 -3.69 -20.49 -19.15
N VAL A 108 -2.48 -20.52 -19.72
CA VAL A 108 -1.50 -21.59 -19.54
C VAL A 108 -0.37 -21.07 -18.65
N GLY A 109 0.12 -21.93 -17.76
CA GLY A 109 1.15 -21.61 -16.78
C GLY A 109 0.56 -21.25 -15.42
N ALA A 110 1.28 -21.65 -14.39
CA ALA A 110 1.01 -21.27 -13.01
C ALA A 110 2.23 -20.54 -12.46
N PRO A 111 2.05 -19.44 -11.71
CA PRO A 111 3.17 -18.82 -11.02
C PRO A 111 3.72 -19.77 -9.96
N ILE A 112 5.02 -19.73 -9.77
CA ILE A 112 5.70 -20.42 -8.67
C ILE A 112 5.25 -19.78 -7.36
N ARG A 113 4.66 -20.57 -6.45
CA ARG A 113 4.07 -20.08 -5.20
C ARG A 113 4.75 -20.61 -3.95
N SER A 114 5.49 -21.72 -4.09
CA SER A 114 6.14 -22.39 -2.97
C SER A 114 7.56 -22.82 -3.33
N ALA A 115 8.36 -23.12 -2.32
CA ALA A 115 9.67 -23.73 -2.50
C ALA A 115 9.58 -25.10 -3.22
N GLY A 116 8.49 -25.83 -3.00
CA GLY A 116 8.20 -27.09 -3.71
C GLY A 116 8.00 -26.88 -5.20
N ASP A 117 7.11 -25.94 -5.58
CA ASP A 117 6.87 -25.62 -7.00
C ASP A 117 8.14 -25.20 -7.71
N ALA A 118 8.96 -24.35 -7.05
CA ALA A 118 10.25 -23.95 -7.60
C ALA A 118 11.20 -25.13 -7.75
N GLY A 119 11.26 -26.02 -6.75
CA GLY A 119 12.09 -27.21 -6.79
C GLY A 119 11.76 -28.19 -7.92
N ASP A 120 10.51 -28.22 -8.35
CA ASP A 120 10.01 -29.07 -9.42
C ASP A 120 10.20 -28.48 -10.83
N VAL A 121 10.72 -27.27 -10.95
CA VAL A 121 11.05 -26.67 -12.25
C VAL A 121 12.16 -27.49 -12.93
N VAL A 122 11.92 -27.92 -14.15
CA VAL A 122 12.93 -28.56 -14.99
C VAL A 122 13.87 -27.49 -15.55
N VAL A 123 15.14 -27.55 -15.12
CA VAL A 123 16.15 -26.54 -15.49
C VAL A 123 16.95 -26.94 -16.72
N ALA A 124 17.05 -28.26 -17.01
CA ALA A 124 17.68 -28.79 -18.20
C ALA A 124 17.16 -30.19 -18.52
N ASN A 125 17.36 -30.64 -19.76
CA ASN A 125 17.14 -32.03 -20.17
C ASN A 125 18.44 -32.59 -20.77
N ARG A 126 19.08 -33.49 -20.05
CA ARG A 126 20.35 -34.12 -20.42
C ARG A 126 20.19 -35.63 -20.62
N GLY A 127 19.16 -36.07 -21.34
CA GLY A 127 18.75 -37.48 -21.47
C GLY A 127 17.73 -37.87 -20.37
N ALA A 128 17.77 -37.17 -19.25
CA ALA A 128 16.76 -37.19 -18.20
C ALA A 128 16.50 -35.75 -17.74
N PRO A 129 15.30 -35.45 -17.22
CA PRO A 129 14.99 -34.10 -16.67
C PRO A 129 15.84 -33.82 -15.43
N VAL A 130 16.49 -32.67 -15.42
CA VAL A 130 17.19 -32.14 -14.23
C VAL A 130 16.29 -31.09 -13.59
N TYR A 131 15.88 -31.34 -12.36
CA TYR A 131 15.03 -30.43 -11.59
C TYR A 131 15.87 -29.44 -10.80
N LEU A 132 15.31 -28.28 -10.50
CA LEU A 132 15.99 -27.25 -9.69
C LEU A 132 16.47 -27.80 -8.35
N ARG A 133 15.67 -28.61 -7.67
CA ARG A 133 16.06 -29.27 -6.38
C ARG A 133 17.31 -30.15 -6.48
N ASN A 134 17.67 -30.61 -7.67
CA ASN A 134 18.88 -31.41 -7.87
C ASN A 134 20.16 -30.56 -7.88
N VAL A 135 20.06 -29.26 -8.23
CA VAL A 135 21.20 -28.36 -8.44
C VAL A 135 21.19 -27.13 -7.52
N ALA A 136 20.12 -26.95 -6.76
CA ALA A 136 19.94 -25.82 -5.85
C ALA A 136 19.20 -26.23 -4.58
N THR A 137 19.32 -25.37 -3.56
CA THR A 137 18.46 -25.38 -2.36
C THR A 137 17.48 -24.23 -2.51
N VAL A 138 16.19 -24.53 -2.36
CA VAL A 138 15.12 -23.52 -2.40
C VAL A 138 14.48 -23.44 -1.02
N VAL A 139 14.42 -22.25 -0.46
CA VAL A 139 13.80 -21.97 0.83
C VAL A 139 12.91 -20.73 0.75
N GLU A 140 11.82 -20.76 1.47
CA GLU A 140 11.04 -19.56 1.78
C GLU A 140 11.73 -18.84 2.92
N ALA A 141 12.09 -17.58 2.70
CA ALA A 141 12.78 -16.77 3.69
C ALA A 141 12.40 -15.29 3.54
N PRO A 142 12.48 -14.49 4.59
CA PRO A 142 12.38 -13.05 4.47
C PRO A 142 13.45 -12.52 3.51
N ALA A 143 13.12 -11.46 2.77
CA ALA A 143 14.08 -10.71 1.97
C ALA A 143 15.16 -10.07 2.88
N GLU A 144 16.20 -9.53 2.29
CA GLU A 144 17.12 -8.70 3.07
C GLU A 144 16.41 -7.38 3.44
N ALA A 145 16.53 -6.99 4.72
CA ALA A 145 15.94 -5.76 5.22
C ALA A 145 16.58 -4.54 4.52
N THR A 146 15.74 -3.74 3.88
CA THR A 146 16.14 -2.48 3.25
C THR A 146 15.66 -1.28 4.03
N ASP A 147 14.51 -1.42 4.68
CA ASP A 147 13.84 -0.39 5.44
C ASP A 147 13.49 -0.89 6.84
N TYR A 148 13.78 -0.08 7.84
CA TYR A 148 13.45 -0.40 9.23
C TYR A 148 12.44 0.59 9.76
N VAL A 149 11.34 0.09 10.30
CA VAL A 149 10.34 0.88 11.01
C VAL A 149 10.27 0.40 12.45
N THR A 150 10.36 1.34 13.37
CA THR A 150 10.16 1.10 14.79
C THR A 150 9.07 2.01 15.31
N HIS A 151 8.18 1.46 16.09
CA HIS A 151 7.16 2.21 16.84
C HIS A 151 7.64 2.35 18.29
N ALA A 152 7.65 3.57 18.81
CA ALA A 152 8.00 3.85 20.20
C ALA A 152 6.96 4.79 20.80
N ALA A 153 6.34 4.38 21.90
CA ALA A 153 5.51 5.24 22.73
C ALA A 153 6.33 5.82 23.88
N ARG A 154 5.80 6.85 24.52
CA ARG A 154 6.50 7.54 25.62
C ARG A 154 6.74 6.58 26.79
N GLY A 155 8.00 6.24 27.04
CA GLY A 155 8.43 5.36 28.14
C GLY A 155 8.51 3.88 27.77
N GLU A 156 8.38 3.54 26.48
CA GLU A 156 8.56 2.19 25.95
C GLU A 156 9.78 2.13 25.03
N ASP A 157 10.44 0.98 25.02
CA ASP A 157 11.46 0.69 24.04
C ASP A 157 10.83 0.52 22.65
N GLY A 158 11.53 0.94 21.59
CA GLY A 158 11.02 0.84 20.23
C GLY A 158 10.77 -0.61 19.81
N ALA A 159 9.54 -0.93 19.44
CA ALA A 159 9.15 -2.23 18.88
C ALA A 159 9.24 -2.21 17.36
N GLN A 160 9.49 -3.38 16.76
CA GLN A 160 9.40 -3.54 15.30
C GLN A 160 7.98 -3.20 14.83
N ALA A 161 7.89 -2.53 13.69
CA ALA A 161 6.63 -2.07 13.16
C ALA A 161 6.64 -2.08 11.63
N VAL A 162 5.43 -2.04 11.04
CA VAL A 162 5.23 -1.89 9.60
C VAL A 162 4.19 -0.79 9.38
N THR A 163 4.47 0.14 8.48
CA THR A 163 3.57 1.24 8.16
C THR A 163 2.92 1.04 6.79
N ILE A 164 1.61 1.17 6.76
CA ILE A 164 0.79 1.24 5.55
C ILE A 164 0.57 2.72 5.24
N ALA A 165 1.14 3.20 4.14
CA ALA A 165 0.97 4.56 3.68
C ALA A 165 -0.04 4.61 2.52
N VAL A 166 -1.10 5.39 2.70
CA VAL A 166 -2.25 5.48 1.78
C VAL A 166 -2.26 6.81 1.08
N ALA A 167 -2.26 6.83 -0.25
CA ALA A 167 -2.36 8.01 -1.07
C ALA A 167 -3.69 8.04 -1.87
N LYS A 168 -4.28 9.22 -2.01
CA LYS A 168 -5.52 9.45 -2.76
C LYS A 168 -5.27 9.78 -4.23
N ARG A 169 -6.30 9.64 -5.07
CA ARG A 169 -6.27 10.17 -6.43
C ARG A 169 -6.34 11.71 -6.43
N PRO A 170 -5.76 12.37 -7.44
CA PRO A 170 -5.90 13.82 -7.62
C PRO A 170 -7.38 14.24 -7.66
N GLY A 171 -7.69 15.38 -7.05
CA GLY A 171 -9.04 15.94 -7.04
C GLY A 171 -10.03 15.33 -6.05
N VAL A 172 -9.68 14.25 -5.37
CA VAL A 172 -10.55 13.61 -4.36
C VAL A 172 -10.34 14.24 -2.98
N ASN A 173 -11.40 14.27 -2.17
CA ASN A 173 -11.35 14.79 -0.81
C ASN A 173 -10.57 13.82 0.11
N ALA A 174 -9.49 14.33 0.71
CA ALA A 174 -8.62 13.55 1.61
C ALA A 174 -9.34 13.08 2.88
N THR A 175 -10.30 13.88 3.40
CA THR A 175 -11.05 13.56 4.61
C THR A 175 -11.95 12.34 4.39
N ASP A 176 -12.65 12.28 3.24
CA ASP A 176 -13.57 11.19 2.92
C ASP A 176 -12.81 9.87 2.75
N ILE A 177 -11.67 9.90 2.04
CA ILE A 177 -10.82 8.71 1.86
C ILE A 177 -10.21 8.25 3.19
N ALA A 178 -9.74 9.19 4.04
CA ALA A 178 -9.21 8.84 5.35
C ALA A 178 -10.27 8.17 6.24
N HIS A 179 -11.49 8.70 6.28
CA HIS A 179 -12.60 8.12 7.03
C HIS A 179 -12.99 6.73 6.49
N ALA A 180 -13.09 6.58 5.17
CA ALA A 180 -13.39 5.29 4.54
C ALA A 180 -12.30 4.24 4.85
N ALA A 181 -11.04 4.65 4.83
CA ALA A 181 -9.92 3.77 5.15
C ALA A 181 -9.93 3.35 6.63
N LEU A 182 -10.14 4.27 7.56
CA LEU A 182 -10.23 3.97 8.99
C LEU A 182 -11.41 3.04 9.31
N ALA A 183 -12.59 3.29 8.73
CA ALA A 183 -13.75 2.42 8.89
C ALA A 183 -13.48 1.01 8.35
N ARG A 184 -12.79 0.88 7.22
CA ARG A 184 -12.40 -0.43 6.66
C ARG A 184 -11.37 -1.15 7.54
N VAL A 185 -10.43 -0.43 8.13
CA VAL A 185 -9.46 -0.99 9.10
C VAL A 185 -10.18 -1.54 10.33
N ASP A 186 -11.11 -0.78 10.91
CA ASP A 186 -11.86 -1.21 12.09
C ASP A 186 -12.70 -2.47 11.82
N GLU A 187 -13.32 -2.55 10.64
CA GLU A 187 -14.06 -3.73 10.20
C GLU A 187 -13.16 -4.95 9.99
N ALA A 188 -12.02 -4.75 9.33
CA ALA A 188 -11.10 -5.82 8.96
C ALA A 188 -10.23 -6.30 10.13
N ARG A 189 -9.94 -5.44 11.11
CA ARG A 189 -9.01 -5.69 12.22
C ARG A 189 -9.34 -6.98 12.97
N SER A 190 -10.58 -7.16 13.38
CA SER A 190 -10.99 -8.31 14.19
C SER A 190 -10.92 -9.65 13.43
N ARG A 191 -10.90 -9.60 12.10
CA ARG A 191 -10.86 -10.75 11.20
C ARG A 191 -9.44 -11.09 10.75
N LEU A 192 -8.61 -10.06 10.52
CA LEU A 192 -7.30 -10.21 9.89
C LEU A 192 -6.14 -10.15 10.86
N LEU A 193 -6.30 -9.51 12.02
CA LEU A 193 -5.21 -9.27 12.95
C LEU A 193 -5.45 -10.00 14.27
N PRO A 194 -4.41 -10.59 14.88
CA PRO A 194 -4.44 -11.04 16.27
C PRO A 194 -4.77 -9.89 17.23
N ALA A 195 -5.36 -10.21 18.39
CA ALA A 195 -5.83 -9.20 19.34
C ALA A 195 -4.70 -8.37 19.97
N ASP A 196 -3.49 -8.88 19.98
CA ASP A 196 -2.27 -8.28 20.52
C ASP A 196 -1.49 -7.44 19.48
N VAL A 197 -1.92 -7.42 18.23
CA VAL A 197 -1.41 -6.51 17.19
C VAL A 197 -2.22 -5.22 17.23
N LEU A 198 -1.53 -4.11 17.40
CA LEU A 198 -2.10 -2.77 17.43
C LEU A 198 -1.90 -2.09 16.08
N VAL A 199 -2.88 -1.25 15.73
CA VAL A 199 -2.81 -0.41 14.52
C VAL A 199 -2.98 1.03 14.98
N ASP A 200 -1.92 1.80 14.89
CA ASP A 200 -1.91 3.21 15.27
C ASP A 200 -1.94 4.11 14.05
N VAL A 201 -2.76 5.16 14.13
CA VAL A 201 -2.82 6.21 13.12
C VAL A 201 -1.66 7.18 13.38
N THR A 202 -0.53 6.98 12.71
CA THR A 202 0.66 7.81 12.90
C THR A 202 0.61 9.12 12.10
N ARG A 203 -0.25 9.18 11.08
CA ARG A 203 -0.50 10.38 10.28
C ARG A 203 -1.91 10.37 9.72
N ASN A 204 -2.65 11.49 9.85
CA ASN A 204 -3.98 11.69 9.28
C ASN A 204 -4.11 13.12 8.74
N TYR A 205 -3.78 13.31 7.48
CA TYR A 205 -3.94 14.62 6.82
C TYR A 205 -5.41 14.93 6.49
N GLY A 206 -6.28 13.92 6.38
CA GLY A 206 -7.71 14.13 6.21
C GLY A 206 -8.33 14.85 7.40
N GLU A 207 -8.01 14.41 8.61
CA GLU A 207 -8.44 15.06 9.86
C GLU A 207 -7.86 16.48 9.99
N THR A 208 -6.55 16.63 9.79
CA THR A 208 -5.89 17.95 9.82
C THR A 208 -6.50 18.93 8.82
N ALA A 209 -6.82 18.47 7.62
CA ALA A 209 -7.47 19.30 6.60
C ALA A 209 -8.88 19.72 7.02
N SER A 210 -9.67 18.80 7.58
CA SER A 210 -11.01 19.08 8.11
C SER A 210 -10.98 20.06 9.27
N GLU A 211 -10.08 19.88 10.23
CA GLU A 211 -9.91 20.79 11.37
C GLU A 211 -9.57 22.21 10.90
N LYS A 212 -8.60 22.34 9.96
CA LYS A 212 -8.20 23.65 9.43
C LYS A 212 -9.29 24.33 8.59
N ALA A 213 -10.05 23.55 7.81
CA ALA A 213 -11.19 24.07 7.08
C ALA A 213 -12.28 24.58 8.03
N ASN A 214 -12.61 23.83 9.08
CA ASN A 214 -13.61 24.21 10.07
C ASN A 214 -13.17 25.44 10.88
N GLU A 215 -11.89 25.52 11.26
CA GLU A 215 -11.31 26.69 11.95
C GLU A 215 -11.44 27.93 11.06
N LEU A 216 -11.12 27.82 9.77
CA LEU A 216 -11.23 28.91 8.80
C LEU A 216 -12.69 29.37 8.66
N ILE A 217 -13.65 28.46 8.53
CA ILE A 217 -15.08 28.77 8.45
C ILE A 217 -15.56 29.46 9.72
N LEU A 218 -15.13 29.00 10.89
CA LEU A 218 -15.46 29.61 12.17
C LEU A 218 -14.95 31.06 12.25
N HIS A 219 -13.68 31.29 11.90
CA HIS A 219 -13.11 32.64 11.88
C HIS A 219 -13.82 33.55 10.88
N LEU A 220 -14.20 33.02 9.72
CA LEU A 220 -14.99 33.73 8.72
C LEU A 220 -16.36 34.16 9.27
N LEU A 221 -17.07 33.25 9.97
CA LEU A 221 -18.35 33.55 10.61
C LEU A 221 -18.22 34.64 11.68
N ILE A 222 -17.19 34.53 12.55
CA ILE A 222 -16.93 35.53 13.58
C ILE A 222 -16.63 36.89 12.95
N ALA A 223 -15.78 36.94 11.92
CA ALA A 223 -15.43 38.18 11.22
C ALA A 223 -16.67 38.81 10.55
N THR A 224 -17.45 38.00 9.83
CA THR A 224 -18.68 38.43 9.18
C THR A 224 -19.70 39.00 10.19
N LEU A 225 -19.88 38.28 11.32
CA LEU A 225 -20.78 38.72 12.36
C LEU A 225 -20.32 40.03 13.01
N SER A 226 -19.01 40.14 13.30
CA SER A 226 -18.42 41.36 13.87
C SER A 226 -18.62 42.57 12.96
N VAL A 227 -18.38 42.44 11.66
CA VAL A 227 -18.57 43.48 10.68
C VAL A 227 -20.07 43.82 10.54
N THR A 228 -20.94 42.82 10.52
CA THR A 228 -22.41 43.00 10.44
C THR A 228 -22.94 43.79 11.65
N VAL A 229 -22.48 43.46 12.85
CA VAL A 229 -22.86 44.18 14.09
C VAL A 229 -22.37 45.61 14.04
N LEU A 230 -21.12 45.84 13.61
CA LEU A 230 -20.56 47.18 13.49
C LEU A 230 -21.37 48.05 12.49
N ILE A 231 -21.69 47.50 11.34
CA ILE A 231 -22.51 48.18 10.30
C ILE A 231 -23.91 48.41 10.83
N GLY A 232 -24.51 47.45 11.53
CA GLY A 232 -25.84 47.62 12.13
C GLY A 232 -25.93 48.74 13.14
N LEU A 233 -24.85 48.95 13.93
CA LEU A 233 -24.77 50.04 14.93
C LEU A 233 -24.57 51.42 14.28
N PHE A 234 -23.81 51.54 13.22
CA PHE A 234 -23.45 52.83 12.64
C PHE A 234 -24.34 53.23 11.43
N LEU A 235 -24.76 52.28 10.59
CA LEU A 235 -25.50 52.54 9.36
C LEU A 235 -26.97 52.11 9.40
N GLY A 236 -27.26 51.12 10.23
CA GLY A 236 -28.60 50.59 10.41
C GLY A 236 -28.77 49.14 10.04
N TRP A 237 -29.90 48.55 10.41
CA TRP A 237 -30.14 47.11 10.30
C TRP A 237 -30.30 46.59 8.87
N ARG A 238 -30.76 47.47 7.95
CA ARG A 238 -30.98 47.11 6.54
C ARG A 238 -29.67 46.89 5.80
N GLU A 239 -28.70 47.74 6.02
CA GLU A 239 -27.35 47.66 5.48
C GLU A 239 -26.59 46.47 6.09
N ALA A 240 -26.75 46.20 7.37
CA ALA A 240 -26.20 45.05 8.04
C ALA A 240 -26.70 43.74 7.43
N LEU A 241 -27.98 43.62 7.10
CA LEU A 241 -28.56 42.42 6.48
C LEU A 241 -27.97 42.15 5.08
N VAL A 242 -27.75 43.19 4.30
CA VAL A 242 -27.11 43.06 2.97
C VAL A 242 -25.69 42.48 3.12
N VAL A 243 -24.91 43.01 4.05
CA VAL A 243 -23.53 42.52 4.29
C VAL A 243 -23.51 41.10 4.82
N LEU A 244 -24.42 40.76 5.75
CA LEU A 244 -24.55 39.41 6.30
C LEU A 244 -24.77 38.35 5.24
N VAL A 245 -25.52 38.68 4.17
CA VAL A 245 -25.78 37.77 3.07
C VAL A 245 -24.69 37.84 1.99
N ALA A 246 -24.25 39.05 1.67
CA ALA A 246 -23.31 39.25 0.56
C ALA A 246 -21.94 38.63 0.83
N VAL A 247 -21.39 38.71 2.07
CA VAL A 247 -20.08 38.21 2.37
C VAL A 247 -20.00 36.67 2.25
N PRO A 248 -20.89 35.85 2.85
CA PRO A 248 -20.85 34.42 2.64
C PRO A 248 -21.08 33.98 1.19
N VAL A 249 -22.00 34.64 0.49
CA VAL A 249 -22.29 34.31 -0.92
C VAL A 249 -21.09 34.58 -1.84
N THR A 250 -20.40 35.70 -1.66
CA THR A 250 -19.21 36.03 -2.47
C THR A 250 -18.02 35.12 -2.19
N LEU A 251 -17.96 34.50 -1.01
CA LEU A 251 -16.89 33.57 -0.63
C LEU A 251 -17.22 32.12 -1.02
N ALA A 252 -18.51 31.81 -1.27
CA ALA A 252 -18.95 30.48 -1.69
C ALA A 252 -18.96 30.33 -3.24
N LEU A 253 -18.74 31.39 -3.98
CA LEU A 253 -18.59 31.43 -5.46
C LEU A 253 -17.12 31.26 -5.86
#